data_1ec5de2fb25ee7e5de32d8c089cdbba9
#
_entry.id   1ec5de2fb25ee7e5de32d8c089cdbba9
#
_cell.length_a   1.000
_cell.length_b   1.000
_cell.length_c   1.000
_cell.angle_alpha   90.00
_cell.angle_beta   90.00
_cell.angle_gamma   90.00
#
_symmetry.space_group_name_H-M   'P 1'
#
loop_
_entity.id
_entity.type
_entity.pdbx_description
1 polymer ?
#
loop_
_entity_poly.entity_id
_entity_poly.type
_entity_poly.pdbx_seq_one_letter_code
_entity_poly.pdbx_strand_id
1 'polypeptide(L)'
;MKITSITLWEVMLKSHQTYYMADGKTCDDVRSVILRLDTDAGISGWGEVCPIPHYLPAYAEGVVPAIEYLAPVLMGADASHPEVVMAACDHYLQGHLYAKSAIDIALHDVASRQAGLPLYKYLGGDYGQKLPLYHSITCIAPDEMARIAAEEKAKGMTQFQVKLGADRNNEADIARLSLVREAVGAGPLVYGDWNCGATSLDATRVGRAVSHLDIMLEQPCATIAECASVRQATNLPMKLDENVFDTHSLLAGYQAKVMDAAALKLSKFGGVSALRKARDLCVSLGVKMCIEDTWGSDITTSAALHVGASTPPQFVMNVCDLSSYVAPKLDNTLPVRETGYITAPTGVGLGVAPDLDKLGAPIASIQ
;
A
#
# COMPACT_ATOMS: atom_id res chain seq x y z
N MET A 1 -26.81 -9.50 -9.74
CA MET A 1 -25.97 -10.41 -8.95
C MET A 1 -25.92 -9.88 -7.53
N LYS A 2 -26.79 -10.44 -6.67
CA LYS A 2 -27.02 -9.90 -5.33
C LYS A 2 -26.09 -10.52 -4.32
N ILE A 3 -25.58 -9.71 -3.39
CA ILE A 3 -24.80 -10.18 -2.24
C ILE A 3 -25.72 -11.00 -1.33
N THR A 4 -25.33 -12.24 -1.02
CA THR A 4 -26.10 -13.17 -0.19
C THR A 4 -25.45 -13.47 1.15
N SER A 5 -24.12 -13.38 1.23
CA SER A 5 -23.40 -13.53 2.51
C SER A 5 -22.05 -12.85 2.50
N ILE A 6 -21.57 -12.50 3.68
CA ILE A 6 -20.20 -12.02 3.92
C ILE A 6 -19.63 -12.85 5.06
N THR A 7 -18.50 -13.50 4.82
CA THR A 7 -17.79 -14.28 5.83
C THR A 7 -16.44 -13.64 6.11
N LEU A 8 -16.07 -13.54 7.38
CA LEU A 8 -14.88 -12.85 7.86
C LEU A 8 -13.97 -13.80 8.66
N TRP A 9 -12.67 -13.71 8.41
CA TRP A 9 -11.62 -14.40 9.15
C TRP A 9 -10.60 -13.40 9.66
N GLU A 10 -9.92 -13.75 10.75
CA GLU A 10 -8.76 -13.04 11.23
C GLU A 10 -7.54 -13.96 11.15
N VAL A 11 -6.48 -13.51 10.49
CA VAL A 11 -5.23 -14.24 10.38
C VAL A 11 -4.09 -13.39 10.95
N MET A 12 -3.31 -13.97 11.85
CA MET A 12 -2.08 -13.35 12.31
C MET A 12 -0.98 -13.53 11.25
N LEU A 13 -0.60 -12.45 10.61
CA LEU A 13 0.52 -12.43 9.68
C LEU A 13 1.80 -12.12 10.46
N LYS A 14 2.70 -13.10 10.57
CA LYS A 14 3.98 -12.94 11.26
C LYS A 14 5.00 -12.33 10.32
N SER A 15 5.55 -11.20 10.72
CA SER A 15 6.63 -10.55 9.99
C SER A 15 7.93 -11.35 10.09
N HIS A 16 8.72 -11.37 9.01
CA HIS A 16 10.01 -12.07 9.02
C HIS A 16 11.07 -11.35 9.84
N GLN A 17 10.85 -10.08 10.15
CA GLN A 17 11.68 -9.26 11.03
C GLN A 17 10.84 -8.13 11.64
N THR A 18 11.31 -7.56 12.74
CA THR A 18 10.76 -6.31 13.27
C THR A 18 11.13 -5.15 12.35
N TYR A 19 10.13 -4.38 11.91
CA TYR A 19 10.34 -3.13 11.21
C TYR A 19 10.34 -1.97 12.22
N TYR A 20 11.47 -1.28 12.32
CA TYR A 20 11.63 -0.06 13.12
C TYR A 20 11.37 1.16 12.24
N MET A 21 10.52 2.04 12.72
CA MET A 21 10.09 3.26 12.05
C MET A 21 10.30 4.47 12.96
N ALA A 22 10.07 5.66 12.45
CA ALA A 22 10.21 6.89 13.19
C ALA A 22 9.42 6.88 14.53
N ASP A 23 9.89 7.65 15.48
CA ASP A 23 9.33 7.78 16.82
C ASP A 23 9.28 6.47 17.63
N GLY A 24 10.16 5.51 17.34
CA GLY A 24 10.20 4.22 18.00
C GLY A 24 9.01 3.31 17.68
N LYS A 25 8.24 3.61 16.64
CA LYS A 25 7.17 2.73 16.15
C LYS A 25 7.78 1.44 15.59
N THR A 26 7.12 0.33 15.85
CA THR A 26 7.52 -0.98 15.32
C THR A 26 6.36 -1.65 14.61
N CYS A 27 6.70 -2.50 13.65
CA CYS A 27 5.75 -3.42 13.04
C CYS A 27 6.39 -4.82 13.04
N ASP A 28 5.73 -5.74 13.74
CA ASP A 28 6.10 -7.13 13.86
C ASP A 28 4.98 -8.02 13.29
N ASP A 29 4.24 -8.67 14.19
CA ASP A 29 3.06 -9.44 13.83
C ASP A 29 1.87 -8.50 13.60
N VAL A 30 1.13 -8.72 12.52
CA VAL A 30 -0.02 -7.89 12.17
C VAL A 30 -1.28 -8.73 11.97
N ARG A 31 -2.39 -8.22 12.46
CA ARG A 31 -3.70 -8.88 12.33
C ARG A 31 -4.33 -8.49 11.01
N SER A 32 -4.54 -9.48 10.15
CA SER A 32 -5.23 -9.30 8.87
C SER A 32 -6.67 -9.78 9.00
N VAL A 33 -7.61 -8.97 8.55
CA VAL A 33 -9.03 -9.36 8.42
C VAL A 33 -9.31 -9.63 6.96
N ILE A 34 -9.70 -10.88 6.68
CA ILE A 34 -10.01 -11.39 5.35
C ILE A 34 -11.52 -11.50 5.22
N LEU A 35 -12.04 -11.06 4.09
CA LEU A 35 -13.44 -11.04 3.75
C LEU A 35 -13.68 -11.89 2.50
N ARG A 36 -14.70 -12.77 2.55
CA ARG A 36 -15.28 -13.38 1.37
C ARG A 36 -16.72 -12.89 1.22
N LEU A 37 -17.03 -12.40 0.04
CA LEU A 37 -18.36 -11.97 -0.36
C LEU A 37 -18.91 -13.02 -1.33
N ASP A 38 -20.09 -13.58 -1.02
CA ASP A 38 -20.78 -14.55 -1.86
C ASP A 38 -22.04 -13.92 -2.50
N THR A 39 -22.39 -14.39 -3.70
CA THR A 39 -23.54 -13.86 -4.46
C THR A 39 -24.52 -14.95 -4.87
N ASP A 40 -25.76 -14.55 -5.19
CA ASP A 40 -26.83 -15.43 -5.71
C ASP A 40 -26.49 -16.07 -7.06
N ALA A 41 -25.46 -15.58 -7.76
CA ALA A 41 -24.95 -16.16 -9.00
C ALA A 41 -23.86 -17.24 -8.78
N GLY A 42 -23.53 -17.57 -7.52
CA GLY A 42 -22.48 -18.53 -7.19
C GLY A 42 -21.05 -18.00 -7.43
N ILE A 43 -20.88 -16.70 -7.64
CA ILE A 43 -19.58 -16.04 -7.75
C ILE A 43 -19.22 -15.48 -6.39
N SER A 44 -18.01 -15.79 -5.92
CA SER A 44 -17.44 -15.25 -4.69
C SER A 44 -16.26 -14.35 -4.99
N GLY A 45 -16.05 -13.32 -4.16
CA GLY A 45 -14.87 -12.44 -4.22
C GLY A 45 -14.19 -12.32 -2.86
N TRP A 46 -12.90 -12.06 -2.91
CA TRP A 46 -12.04 -11.93 -1.73
C TRP A 46 -11.60 -10.49 -1.53
N GLY A 47 -11.56 -10.07 -0.28
CA GLY A 47 -10.98 -8.81 0.15
C GLY A 47 -10.17 -8.98 1.41
N GLU A 48 -9.32 -8.02 1.71
CA GLU A 48 -8.45 -8.03 2.88
C GLU A 48 -8.15 -6.63 3.33
N VAL A 49 -7.97 -6.47 4.64
CA VAL A 49 -7.35 -5.29 5.24
C VAL A 49 -6.48 -5.69 6.42
N CYS A 50 -5.33 -5.04 6.53
CA CYS A 50 -4.36 -5.26 7.60
C CYS A 50 -4.06 -3.93 8.31
N PRO A 51 -4.92 -3.49 9.26
CA PRO A 51 -4.79 -2.19 9.90
C PRO A 51 -3.63 -2.17 10.88
N ILE A 52 -2.85 -1.08 10.87
CA ILE A 52 -1.78 -0.81 11.82
C ILE A 52 -2.11 0.50 12.55
N PRO A 53 -2.52 0.45 13.84
CA PRO A 53 -3.12 1.60 14.55
C PRO A 53 -2.24 2.83 14.70
N HIS A 54 -0.92 2.66 14.78
CA HIS A 54 0.02 3.78 14.90
C HIS A 54 0.44 4.37 13.56
N TYR A 55 -0.06 3.79 12.46
CA TYR A 55 0.24 4.20 11.10
C TYR A 55 -0.97 4.84 10.40
N LEU A 56 -2.15 4.26 10.61
CA LEU A 56 -3.42 4.75 10.08
C LEU A 56 -4.43 4.84 11.23
N PRO A 57 -5.48 5.68 11.12
CA PRO A 57 -6.58 5.72 12.07
C PRO A 57 -7.49 4.48 11.91
N ALA A 58 -6.93 3.29 12.12
CA ALA A 58 -7.55 2.00 11.88
C ALA A 58 -7.00 0.95 12.84
N TYR A 59 -7.82 -0.01 13.23
CA TYR A 59 -7.43 -1.14 14.10
C TYR A 59 -8.25 -2.39 13.76
N ALA A 60 -7.68 -3.57 13.96
CA ALA A 60 -8.27 -4.84 13.49
C ALA A 60 -9.64 -5.12 14.12
N GLU A 61 -9.79 -4.86 15.42
CA GLU A 61 -11.05 -5.05 16.15
C GLU A 61 -12.21 -4.18 15.64
N GLY A 62 -11.91 -3.08 14.96
CA GLY A 62 -12.91 -2.19 14.38
C GLY A 62 -13.42 -2.63 13.01
N VAL A 63 -12.79 -3.61 12.37
CA VAL A 63 -13.18 -4.05 11.02
C VAL A 63 -14.52 -4.75 11.02
N VAL A 64 -14.67 -5.78 11.84
CA VAL A 64 -15.91 -6.58 11.90
C VAL A 64 -17.11 -5.71 12.26
N PRO A 65 -17.12 -4.92 13.35
CA PRO A 65 -18.24 -4.06 13.70
C PRO A 65 -18.60 -3.04 12.61
N ALA A 66 -17.61 -2.51 11.88
CA ALA A 66 -17.87 -1.58 10.78
C ALA A 66 -18.55 -2.28 9.60
N ILE A 67 -18.17 -3.51 9.27
CA ILE A 67 -18.80 -4.31 8.20
C ILE A 67 -20.20 -4.75 8.62
N GLU A 68 -20.40 -5.18 9.87
CA GLU A 68 -21.74 -5.51 10.41
C GLU A 68 -22.67 -4.29 10.38
N TYR A 69 -22.17 -3.10 10.70
CA TYR A 69 -22.94 -1.87 10.60
C TYR A 69 -23.35 -1.55 9.15
N LEU A 70 -22.51 -1.91 8.17
CA LEU A 70 -22.78 -1.73 6.74
C LEU A 70 -23.69 -2.84 6.15
N ALA A 71 -23.95 -3.93 6.88
CA ALA A 71 -24.73 -5.07 6.38
C ALA A 71 -26.10 -4.68 5.75
N PRO A 72 -26.89 -3.73 6.33
CA PRO A 72 -28.17 -3.34 5.72
C PRO A 72 -28.07 -2.73 4.32
N VAL A 73 -26.91 -2.18 3.97
CA VAL A 73 -26.63 -1.58 2.64
C VAL A 73 -26.00 -2.58 1.69
N LEU A 74 -25.27 -3.56 2.25
CA LEU A 74 -24.54 -4.57 1.49
C LEU A 74 -25.43 -5.73 1.08
N MET A 75 -26.23 -6.26 2.01
CA MET A 75 -27.07 -7.42 1.74
C MET A 75 -28.12 -7.14 0.69
N GLY A 76 -28.14 -7.97 -0.37
CA GLY A 76 -29.02 -7.79 -1.52
C GLY A 76 -28.59 -6.71 -2.53
N ALA A 77 -27.50 -5.98 -2.27
CA ALA A 77 -26.93 -5.04 -3.24
C ALA A 77 -26.36 -5.78 -4.45
N ASP A 78 -26.29 -5.10 -5.60
CA ASP A 78 -25.73 -5.67 -6.82
C ASP A 78 -24.20 -5.55 -6.86
N ALA A 79 -23.52 -6.65 -6.58
CA ALA A 79 -22.07 -6.74 -6.55
C ALA A 79 -21.38 -6.50 -7.91
N SER A 80 -22.14 -6.46 -9.02
CA SER A 80 -21.57 -6.14 -10.34
C SER A 80 -21.24 -4.65 -10.53
N HIS A 81 -21.66 -3.81 -9.59
CA HIS A 81 -21.45 -2.35 -9.62
C HIS A 81 -20.72 -1.85 -8.37
N PRO A 82 -19.41 -2.13 -8.21
CA PRO A 82 -18.64 -1.80 -7.00
C PRO A 82 -18.81 -0.34 -6.56
N GLU A 83 -18.66 0.62 -7.48
CA GLU A 83 -18.74 2.05 -7.15
C GLU A 83 -20.12 2.47 -6.64
N VAL A 84 -21.20 1.85 -7.10
CA VAL A 84 -22.57 2.15 -6.63
C VAL A 84 -22.75 1.64 -5.20
N VAL A 85 -22.28 0.41 -4.92
CA VAL A 85 -22.34 -0.17 -3.57
C VAL A 85 -21.49 0.65 -2.61
N MET A 86 -20.27 1.02 -3.01
CA MET A 86 -19.39 1.82 -2.17
C MET A 86 -19.93 3.22 -1.89
N ALA A 87 -20.58 3.86 -2.88
CA ALA A 87 -21.26 5.14 -2.66
C ALA A 87 -22.38 5.04 -1.63
N ALA A 88 -23.15 3.94 -1.62
CA ALA A 88 -24.15 3.68 -0.59
C ALA A 88 -23.51 3.44 0.78
N CYS A 89 -22.40 2.71 0.85
CA CYS A 89 -21.62 2.52 2.08
C CYS A 89 -21.08 3.86 2.63
N ASP A 90 -20.58 4.74 1.75
CA ASP A 90 -20.06 6.05 2.14
C ASP A 90 -21.14 6.98 2.68
N HIS A 91 -22.35 6.91 2.12
CA HIS A 91 -23.49 7.65 2.61
C HIS A 91 -23.97 7.11 3.97
N TYR A 92 -23.94 5.80 4.17
CA TYR A 92 -24.49 5.14 5.38
C TYR A 92 -23.55 5.21 6.58
N LEU A 93 -22.23 5.12 6.37
CA LEU A 93 -21.20 5.17 7.40
C LEU A 93 -20.06 6.08 6.95
N GLN A 94 -19.84 7.20 7.61
CA GLN A 94 -18.72 8.09 7.34
C GLN A 94 -17.40 7.50 7.85
N GLY A 95 -16.31 7.70 7.10
CA GLY A 95 -14.99 7.17 7.47
C GLY A 95 -14.87 5.65 7.34
N HIS A 96 -14.15 5.01 8.25
CA HIS A 96 -13.90 3.56 8.27
C HIS A 96 -13.36 3.01 6.93
N LEU A 97 -12.49 3.78 6.28
CA LEU A 97 -11.96 3.47 4.95
C LEU A 97 -11.27 2.11 4.90
N TYR A 98 -10.58 1.73 5.98
CA TYR A 98 -9.93 0.42 6.12
C TYR A 98 -10.92 -0.76 5.99
N ALA A 99 -12.08 -0.71 6.65
CA ALA A 99 -13.11 -1.76 6.54
C ALA A 99 -13.76 -1.75 5.16
N LYS A 100 -14.02 -0.56 4.62
CA LYS A 100 -14.56 -0.37 3.26
C LYS A 100 -13.62 -0.88 2.19
N SER A 101 -12.29 -0.76 2.40
CA SER A 101 -11.29 -1.29 1.47
C SER A 101 -11.44 -2.80 1.26
N ALA A 102 -11.62 -3.57 2.33
CA ALA A 102 -11.84 -5.01 2.22
C ALA A 102 -13.11 -5.34 1.42
N ILE A 103 -14.19 -4.58 1.65
CA ILE A 103 -15.47 -4.75 0.90
C ILE A 103 -15.25 -4.42 -0.58
N ASP A 104 -14.61 -3.30 -0.88
CA ASP A 104 -14.42 -2.81 -2.24
C ASP A 104 -13.49 -3.71 -3.07
N ILE A 105 -12.43 -4.24 -2.46
CA ILE A 105 -11.56 -5.24 -3.09
C ILE A 105 -12.38 -6.49 -3.46
N ALA A 106 -13.21 -7.01 -2.54
CA ALA A 106 -14.05 -8.17 -2.79
C ALA A 106 -15.09 -7.92 -3.89
N LEU A 107 -15.70 -6.74 -3.91
CA LEU A 107 -16.64 -6.34 -4.96
C LEU A 107 -15.98 -6.29 -6.33
N HIS A 108 -14.75 -5.76 -6.42
CA HIS A 108 -14.00 -5.74 -7.66
C HIS A 108 -13.55 -7.12 -8.11
N ASP A 109 -13.22 -8.02 -7.17
CA ASP A 109 -12.96 -9.43 -7.48
C ASP A 109 -14.19 -10.09 -8.07
N VAL A 110 -15.38 -9.93 -7.45
CA VAL A 110 -16.65 -10.44 -7.96
C VAL A 110 -16.96 -9.88 -9.36
N ALA A 111 -16.90 -8.55 -9.53
CA ALA A 111 -17.29 -7.91 -10.79
C ALA A 111 -16.36 -8.31 -11.95
N SER A 112 -15.06 -8.39 -11.69
CA SER A 112 -14.09 -8.82 -12.70
C SER A 112 -14.19 -10.32 -13.00
N ARG A 113 -14.51 -11.17 -12.02
CA ARG A 113 -14.85 -12.59 -12.23
C ARG A 113 -16.09 -12.77 -13.09
N GLN A 114 -17.14 -11.99 -12.84
CA GLN A 114 -18.34 -11.99 -13.67
C GLN A 114 -18.02 -11.60 -15.13
N ALA A 115 -17.16 -10.62 -15.32
CA ALA A 115 -16.73 -10.20 -16.64
C ALA A 115 -15.78 -11.21 -17.34
N GLY A 116 -15.30 -12.24 -16.63
CA GLY A 116 -14.33 -13.22 -17.14
C GLY A 116 -12.94 -12.63 -17.37
N LEU A 117 -12.59 -11.56 -16.65
CA LEU A 117 -11.34 -10.81 -16.85
C LEU A 117 -10.48 -10.80 -15.58
N PRO A 118 -9.14 -10.76 -15.71
CA PRO A 118 -8.28 -10.31 -14.63
C PRO A 118 -8.65 -8.88 -14.23
N LEU A 119 -8.51 -8.55 -12.93
CA LEU A 119 -8.95 -7.25 -12.42
C LEU A 119 -8.28 -6.06 -13.15
N TYR A 120 -6.99 -6.14 -13.50
CA TYR A 120 -6.34 -5.04 -14.22
C TYR A 120 -6.99 -4.74 -15.58
N LYS A 121 -7.48 -5.76 -16.31
CA LYS A 121 -8.23 -5.57 -17.56
C LYS A 121 -9.61 -4.97 -17.31
N TYR A 122 -10.27 -5.42 -16.26
CA TYR A 122 -11.55 -4.87 -15.83
C TYR A 122 -11.41 -3.38 -15.44
N LEU A 123 -10.29 -2.97 -14.85
CA LEU A 123 -9.96 -1.57 -14.53
C LEU A 123 -9.59 -0.73 -15.74
N GLY A 124 -9.65 -1.29 -16.95
CA GLY A 124 -9.48 -0.55 -18.20
C GLY A 124 -8.03 -0.44 -18.70
N GLY A 125 -7.10 -1.22 -18.13
CA GLY A 125 -5.70 -1.20 -18.56
C GLY A 125 -5.10 -2.61 -18.70
N ASP A 126 -4.12 -2.74 -19.60
CA ASP A 126 -3.23 -3.89 -19.74
C ASP A 126 -1.88 -3.35 -20.24
N TYR A 127 -1.23 -2.57 -19.38
CA TYR A 127 0.04 -1.91 -19.70
C TYR A 127 1.26 -2.78 -19.41
N GLY A 128 1.05 -4.00 -18.93
CA GLY A 128 2.08 -4.96 -18.55
C GLY A 128 1.95 -5.40 -17.11
N GLN A 129 2.18 -6.70 -16.88
CA GLN A 129 1.99 -7.31 -15.57
C GLN A 129 3.26 -7.28 -14.73
N LYS A 130 4.43 -7.05 -15.34
CA LYS A 130 5.73 -7.00 -14.65
C LYS A 130 5.96 -5.60 -14.08
N LEU A 131 5.90 -5.48 -12.76
CA LEU A 131 5.93 -4.23 -12.02
C LEU A 131 7.23 -4.11 -11.22
N PRO A 132 7.87 -2.93 -11.16
CA PRO A 132 9.09 -2.74 -10.37
C PRO A 132 8.78 -2.77 -8.87
N LEU A 133 9.66 -3.46 -8.12
CA LEU A 133 9.62 -3.53 -6.67
C LEU A 133 10.59 -2.53 -6.04
N TYR A 134 10.32 -2.16 -4.79
CA TYR A 134 11.31 -1.58 -3.90
C TYR A 134 11.58 -2.52 -2.72
N HIS A 135 12.76 -2.40 -2.12
CA HIS A 135 13.12 -3.06 -0.87
C HIS A 135 13.09 -2.04 0.26
N SER A 136 12.26 -2.30 1.28
CA SER A 136 12.20 -1.47 2.48
C SER A 136 13.22 -1.96 3.50
N ILE A 137 14.16 -1.07 3.87
CA ILE A 137 15.20 -1.35 4.86
C ILE A 137 14.76 -0.74 6.18
N THR A 138 14.56 -1.58 7.20
CA THR A 138 14.17 -1.15 8.55
C THR A 138 15.24 -0.23 9.17
N CYS A 139 14.83 0.69 10.05
CA CYS A 139 15.75 1.67 10.67
C CYS A 139 16.63 1.02 11.74
N ILE A 140 17.85 0.65 11.34
CA ILE A 140 18.89 0.03 12.19
C ILE A 140 20.22 0.78 12.03
N ALA A 141 21.34 0.16 12.46
CA ALA A 141 22.65 0.76 12.32
C ALA A 141 23.00 1.09 10.85
N PRO A 142 23.60 2.25 10.55
CA PRO A 142 23.83 2.70 9.18
C PRO A 142 24.66 1.75 8.30
N ASP A 143 25.68 1.14 8.86
CA ASP A 143 26.54 0.16 8.18
C ASP A 143 25.81 -1.14 7.87
N GLU A 144 24.93 -1.57 8.74
CA GLU A 144 24.09 -2.76 8.51
C GLU A 144 23.03 -2.50 7.43
N MET A 145 22.40 -1.32 7.42
CA MET A 145 21.50 -0.91 6.33
C MET A 145 22.21 -0.88 4.98
N ALA A 146 23.43 -0.36 4.94
CA ALA A 146 24.25 -0.34 3.75
C ALA A 146 24.61 -1.76 3.26
N ARG A 147 24.93 -2.67 4.19
CA ARG A 147 25.18 -4.09 3.87
C ARG A 147 23.95 -4.75 3.23
N ILE A 148 22.78 -4.57 3.85
CA ILE A 148 21.50 -5.09 3.31
C ILE A 148 21.24 -4.53 1.92
N ALA A 149 21.41 -3.23 1.73
CA ALA A 149 21.23 -2.58 0.43
C ALA A 149 22.16 -3.14 -0.65
N ALA A 150 23.44 -3.39 -0.31
CA ALA A 150 24.41 -3.99 -1.22
C ALA A 150 24.03 -5.43 -1.61
N GLU A 151 23.57 -6.23 -0.64
CA GLU A 151 23.13 -7.61 -0.86
C GLU A 151 21.89 -7.67 -1.77
N GLU A 152 20.89 -6.83 -1.50
CA GLU A 152 19.69 -6.77 -2.33
C GLU A 152 19.98 -6.23 -3.74
N LYS A 153 20.85 -5.23 -3.85
CA LYS A 153 21.34 -4.77 -5.16
C LYS A 153 22.03 -5.89 -5.95
N ALA A 154 22.89 -6.67 -5.30
CA ALA A 154 23.57 -7.79 -5.94
C ALA A 154 22.60 -8.86 -6.47
N LYS A 155 21.42 -8.99 -5.84
CA LYS A 155 20.31 -9.82 -6.34
C LYS A 155 19.53 -9.16 -7.49
N GLY A 156 19.76 -7.86 -7.79
CA GLY A 156 19.14 -7.11 -8.88
C GLY A 156 18.07 -6.11 -8.44
N MET A 157 17.92 -5.83 -7.12
CA MET A 157 17.04 -4.75 -6.65
C MET A 157 17.57 -3.39 -7.10
N THR A 158 16.67 -2.53 -7.56
CA THR A 158 17.01 -1.20 -8.12
C THR A 158 16.35 -0.04 -7.40
N GLN A 159 15.54 -0.31 -6.38
CA GLN A 159 14.84 0.72 -5.60
C GLN A 159 14.87 0.38 -4.12
N PHE A 160 15.24 1.36 -3.28
CA PHE A 160 15.46 1.18 -1.85
C PHE A 160 14.75 2.26 -1.04
N GLN A 161 13.87 1.85 -0.13
CA GLN A 161 13.31 2.70 0.91
C GLN A 161 14.13 2.54 2.18
N VAL A 162 14.67 3.64 2.68
CA VAL A 162 15.51 3.70 3.89
C VAL A 162 14.68 4.28 5.02
N LYS A 163 14.30 3.46 6.01
CA LYS A 163 13.56 3.95 7.18
C LYS A 163 14.46 4.80 8.06
N LEU A 164 13.93 5.91 8.55
CA LEU A 164 14.65 6.94 9.30
C LEU A 164 13.92 7.31 10.59
N GLY A 165 14.58 8.02 11.49
CA GLY A 165 13.97 8.68 12.64
C GLY A 165 13.61 7.79 13.82
N ALA A 166 13.94 6.49 13.83
CA ALA A 166 13.59 5.58 14.94
C ALA A 166 14.28 5.96 16.26
N ASP A 167 15.50 6.46 16.16
CA ASP A 167 16.35 6.87 17.31
C ASP A 167 16.42 8.39 17.49
N ARG A 168 15.69 9.16 16.67
CA ARG A 168 15.70 10.64 16.66
C ARG A 168 17.11 11.24 16.54
N ASN A 169 18.00 10.57 15.81
CA ASN A 169 19.38 10.97 15.64
C ASN A 169 19.66 11.41 14.20
N ASN A 170 19.71 12.72 13.98
CA ASN A 170 19.95 13.30 12.64
C ASN A 170 21.29 12.88 12.03
N GLU A 171 22.35 12.74 12.83
CA GLU A 171 23.65 12.29 12.33
C GLU A 171 23.60 10.83 11.87
N ALA A 172 22.85 9.97 12.59
CA ALA A 172 22.62 8.60 12.17
C ALA A 172 21.78 8.54 10.88
N ASP A 173 20.75 9.37 10.73
CA ASP A 173 19.95 9.41 9.51
C ASP A 173 20.75 9.90 8.29
N ILE A 174 21.62 10.90 8.47
CA ILE A 174 22.59 11.32 7.44
C ILE A 174 23.51 10.15 7.05
N ALA A 175 24.03 9.43 8.03
CA ALA A 175 24.90 8.27 7.79
C ALA A 175 24.14 7.13 7.08
N ARG A 176 22.89 6.82 7.49
CA ARG A 176 22.03 5.81 6.83
C ARG A 176 21.85 6.09 5.35
N LEU A 177 21.45 7.31 5.00
CA LEU A 177 21.25 7.71 3.60
C LEU A 177 22.56 7.70 2.81
N SER A 178 23.64 8.22 3.38
CA SER A 178 24.94 8.31 2.72
C SER A 178 25.54 6.94 2.44
N LEU A 179 25.58 6.06 3.45
CA LEU A 179 26.16 4.73 3.31
C LEU A 179 25.33 3.81 2.42
N VAL A 180 23.99 3.89 2.50
CA VAL A 180 23.11 3.15 1.57
C VAL A 180 23.33 3.64 0.14
N ARG A 181 23.37 4.97 -0.10
CA ARG A 181 23.62 5.52 -1.43
C ARG A 181 24.98 5.08 -1.98
N GLU A 182 26.03 5.10 -1.15
CA GLU A 182 27.36 4.61 -1.51
C GLU A 182 27.33 3.11 -1.88
N ALA A 183 26.72 2.29 -1.04
CA ALA A 183 26.63 0.84 -1.21
C ALA A 183 25.90 0.43 -2.51
N VAL A 184 24.83 1.15 -2.86
CA VAL A 184 24.10 0.86 -4.11
C VAL A 184 24.66 1.60 -5.33
N GLY A 185 25.56 2.58 -5.17
CA GLY A 185 26.18 3.34 -6.26
C GLY A 185 25.16 4.13 -7.08
N ALA A 186 25.56 4.64 -8.25
CA ALA A 186 24.67 5.39 -9.14
C ALA A 186 23.64 4.48 -9.83
N GLY A 187 22.45 5.03 -10.11
CA GLY A 187 21.38 4.38 -10.89
C GLY A 187 20.21 3.87 -10.08
N PRO A 188 20.36 3.05 -9.00
CA PRO A 188 19.22 2.68 -8.16
C PRO A 188 18.55 3.89 -7.53
N LEU A 189 17.21 3.86 -7.41
CA LEU A 189 16.45 4.86 -6.67
C LEU A 189 16.62 4.63 -5.16
N VAL A 190 16.96 5.67 -4.41
CA VAL A 190 17.04 5.65 -2.94
C VAL A 190 16.15 6.76 -2.39
N TYR A 191 15.33 6.44 -1.41
CA TYR A 191 14.51 7.44 -0.72
C TYR A 191 14.43 7.17 0.77
N GLY A 192 14.53 8.26 1.55
CA GLY A 192 14.47 8.21 3.00
C GLY A 192 13.07 8.50 3.52
N ASP A 193 12.54 7.62 4.37
CA ASP A 193 11.18 7.68 4.87
C ASP A 193 11.14 7.84 6.39
N TRP A 194 10.55 8.95 6.86
CA TRP A 194 10.35 9.26 8.28
C TRP A 194 8.94 8.93 8.79
N ASN A 195 8.02 8.49 7.97
CA ASN A 195 6.64 8.19 8.39
C ASN A 195 6.05 9.29 9.30
N CYS A 196 6.14 10.54 8.88
CA CYS A 196 5.75 11.75 9.61
C CYS A 196 6.57 12.09 10.88
N GLY A 197 7.62 11.37 11.22
CA GLY A 197 8.26 11.45 12.53
C GLY A 197 9.33 12.55 12.67
N ALA A 198 9.68 13.28 11.62
CA ALA A 198 10.64 14.38 11.72
C ALA A 198 9.94 15.72 11.92
N THR A 199 10.61 16.64 12.64
CA THR A 199 10.27 18.06 12.59
C THR A 199 10.78 18.67 11.27
N SER A 200 10.17 19.79 10.83
CA SER A 200 10.67 20.52 9.65
C SER A 200 12.14 20.92 9.79
N LEU A 201 12.59 21.24 11.02
CA LEU A 201 13.97 21.59 11.30
C LEU A 201 14.92 20.40 11.07
N ASP A 202 14.59 19.23 11.64
CA ASP A 202 15.40 18.04 11.56
C ASP A 202 15.45 17.50 10.12
N ALA A 203 14.28 17.38 9.47
CA ALA A 203 14.20 16.94 8.07
C ALA A 203 14.98 17.87 7.12
N THR A 204 14.93 19.21 7.38
CA THR A 204 15.71 20.19 6.60
C THR A 204 17.21 20.02 6.86
N ARG A 205 17.62 19.80 8.11
CA ARG A 205 19.05 19.57 8.46
C ARG A 205 19.60 18.34 7.75
N VAL A 206 18.91 17.21 7.87
CA VAL A 206 19.30 15.95 7.21
C VAL A 206 19.27 16.13 5.69
N GLY A 207 18.17 16.64 5.13
CA GLY A 207 18.03 16.81 3.69
C GLY A 207 19.10 17.71 3.08
N ARG A 208 19.52 18.79 3.75
CA ARG A 208 20.62 19.65 3.29
C ARG A 208 21.98 18.92 3.32
N ALA A 209 22.22 18.14 4.37
CA ALA A 209 23.48 17.40 4.51
C ALA A 209 23.65 16.37 3.38
N VAL A 210 22.54 15.78 2.90
CA VAL A 210 22.53 14.75 1.84
C VAL A 210 22.09 15.29 0.47
N SER A 211 21.93 16.60 0.30
CA SER A 211 21.40 17.22 -0.93
C SER A 211 22.31 17.03 -2.16
N HIS A 212 23.58 16.69 -1.95
CA HIS A 212 24.52 16.33 -3.00
C HIS A 212 24.39 14.87 -3.47
N LEU A 213 23.57 14.07 -2.79
CA LEU A 213 23.28 12.69 -3.15
C LEU A 213 22.03 12.63 -4.04
N ASP A 214 21.99 11.69 -4.95
CA ASP A 214 20.78 11.41 -5.76
C ASP A 214 19.80 10.59 -4.93
N ILE A 215 18.98 11.27 -4.11
CA ILE A 215 17.97 10.69 -3.23
C ILE A 215 16.66 11.48 -3.28
N MET A 216 15.59 10.84 -2.87
CA MET A 216 14.26 11.41 -2.64
C MET A 216 13.93 11.37 -1.15
N LEU A 217 13.09 12.28 -0.65
CA LEU A 217 12.51 12.21 0.71
C LEU A 217 11.10 11.66 0.64
N GLU A 218 10.70 10.89 1.64
CA GLU A 218 9.33 10.41 1.80
C GLU A 218 8.77 10.89 3.12
N GLN A 219 7.59 11.53 3.06
CA GLN A 219 6.75 11.96 4.20
C GLN A 219 7.55 12.33 5.45
N PRO A 220 8.43 13.35 5.39
CA PRO A 220 9.28 13.67 6.53
C PRO A 220 8.48 14.22 7.73
N CYS A 221 7.44 14.98 7.47
CA CYS A 221 6.69 15.71 8.49
C CYS A 221 5.20 15.37 8.48
N ALA A 222 4.50 15.77 9.56
CA ALA A 222 3.10 15.42 9.78
C ALA A 222 2.12 16.11 8.82
N THR A 223 2.47 17.27 8.27
CA THR A 223 1.57 18.06 7.42
C THR A 223 2.18 18.37 6.04
N ILE A 224 1.31 18.57 5.04
CA ILE A 224 1.71 19.04 3.70
C ILE A 224 2.51 20.35 3.77
N ALA A 225 2.11 21.27 4.65
CA ALA A 225 2.78 22.57 4.78
C ALA A 225 4.22 22.46 5.31
N GLU A 226 4.43 21.58 6.30
CA GLU A 226 5.77 21.28 6.81
C GLU A 226 6.63 20.57 5.76
N CYS A 227 6.09 19.58 5.07
CA CYS A 227 6.75 18.88 3.96
C CYS A 227 7.12 19.88 2.84
N ALA A 228 6.24 20.82 2.49
CA ALA A 228 6.53 21.87 1.52
C ALA A 228 7.68 22.78 1.95
N SER A 229 7.75 23.13 3.24
CA SER A 229 8.87 23.89 3.80
C SER A 229 10.20 23.14 3.68
N VAL A 230 10.20 21.84 3.97
CA VAL A 230 11.38 20.96 3.80
C VAL A 230 11.77 20.86 2.32
N ARG A 231 10.80 20.63 1.43
CA ARG A 231 11.01 20.57 -0.03
C ARG A 231 11.66 21.85 -0.55
N GLN A 232 11.15 23.02 -0.15
CA GLN A 232 11.69 24.31 -0.53
C GLN A 232 13.11 24.53 0.00
N ALA A 233 13.38 24.11 1.23
CA ALA A 233 14.66 24.32 1.89
C ALA A 233 15.80 23.39 1.39
N THR A 234 15.44 22.20 0.87
CA THR A 234 16.39 21.16 0.45
C THR A 234 16.51 21.01 -1.07
N ASN A 235 15.46 21.37 -1.79
CA ASN A 235 15.27 21.13 -3.23
C ASN A 235 15.35 19.63 -3.63
N LEU A 236 15.20 18.72 -2.67
CA LEU A 236 15.18 17.28 -2.96
C LEU A 236 13.79 16.86 -3.47
N PRO A 237 13.69 15.89 -4.40
CA PRO A 237 12.41 15.29 -4.77
C PRO A 237 11.69 14.73 -3.55
N MET A 238 10.34 14.74 -3.56
CA MET A 238 9.56 14.29 -2.42
C MET A 238 8.39 13.39 -2.83
N LYS A 239 8.24 12.29 -2.11
CA LYS A 239 7.08 11.41 -2.12
C LYS A 239 6.22 11.71 -0.89
N LEU A 240 4.91 11.92 -1.08
CA LEU A 240 3.94 11.99 0.02
C LEU A 240 3.26 10.65 0.20
N ASP A 241 3.07 10.25 1.46
CA ASP A 241 2.38 9.03 1.87
C ASP A 241 1.19 9.35 2.78
N GLU A 242 1.39 9.51 4.08
CA GLU A 242 0.32 9.63 5.07
C GLU A 242 -0.60 10.84 4.82
N ASN A 243 -0.10 11.88 4.22
CA ASN A 243 -0.91 13.06 3.89
C ASN A 243 -1.79 12.89 2.63
N VAL A 244 -1.65 11.79 1.89
CA VAL A 244 -2.43 11.52 0.66
C VAL A 244 -3.35 10.32 0.90
N PHE A 245 -4.62 10.59 1.19
CA PHE A 245 -5.62 9.57 1.53
C PHE A 245 -6.94 9.70 0.73
N ASP A 246 -7.05 10.75 -0.08
CA ASP A 246 -8.13 10.96 -1.04
C ASP A 246 -7.67 11.86 -2.20
N THR A 247 -8.54 12.09 -3.18
CA THR A 247 -8.23 12.96 -4.33
C THR A 247 -8.06 14.43 -3.96
N HIS A 248 -8.67 14.89 -2.86
CA HIS A 248 -8.54 16.28 -2.40
C HIS A 248 -7.17 16.51 -1.75
N SER A 249 -6.74 15.62 -0.87
CA SER A 249 -5.42 15.67 -0.24
C SER A 249 -4.30 15.49 -1.27
N LEU A 250 -4.50 14.61 -2.28
CA LEU A 250 -3.58 14.47 -3.40
C LEU A 250 -3.46 15.78 -4.18
N LEU A 251 -4.59 16.42 -4.52
CA LEU A 251 -4.58 17.70 -5.22
C LEU A 251 -3.95 18.81 -4.36
N ALA A 252 -4.17 18.82 -3.05
CA ALA A 252 -3.54 19.77 -2.13
C ALA A 252 -2.00 19.62 -2.12
N GLY A 253 -1.48 18.38 -2.07
CA GLY A 253 -0.04 18.11 -2.17
C GLY A 253 0.56 18.57 -3.50
N TYR A 254 -0.15 18.33 -4.61
CA TYR A 254 0.26 18.79 -5.93
C TYR A 254 0.29 20.33 -6.03
N GLN A 255 -0.77 21.01 -5.57
CA GLN A 255 -0.86 22.47 -5.59
C GLN A 255 0.20 23.14 -4.70
N ALA A 256 0.56 22.51 -3.58
CA ALA A 256 1.65 22.96 -2.72
C ALA A 256 3.05 22.76 -3.34
N LYS A 257 3.15 22.14 -4.53
CA LYS A 257 4.40 21.82 -5.24
C LYS A 257 5.39 21.01 -4.39
N VAL A 258 4.86 20.13 -3.55
CA VAL A 258 5.66 19.32 -2.65
C VAL A 258 5.78 17.88 -3.12
N MET A 259 4.98 17.44 -4.08
CA MET A 259 4.81 16.05 -4.42
C MET A 259 5.30 15.74 -5.84
N ASP A 260 6.40 15.00 -5.96
CA ASP A 260 6.89 14.41 -7.21
C ASP A 260 6.36 12.98 -7.40
N ALA A 261 6.05 12.31 -6.28
CA ALA A 261 5.44 11.00 -6.23
C ALA A 261 4.44 10.88 -5.05
N ALA A 262 3.49 9.96 -5.16
CA ALA A 262 2.51 9.67 -4.11
C ALA A 262 2.48 8.17 -3.78
N ALA A 263 2.37 7.82 -2.51
CA ALA A 263 2.05 6.47 -2.06
C ALA A 263 0.53 6.29 -2.03
N LEU A 264 0.04 5.43 -2.92
CA LEU A 264 -1.37 5.10 -3.04
C LEU A 264 -1.64 3.77 -2.35
N LYS A 265 -2.22 3.82 -1.15
CA LYS A 265 -2.52 2.64 -0.31
C LYS A 265 -4.02 2.33 -0.36
N LEU A 266 -4.37 1.08 -0.69
CA LEU A 266 -5.77 0.63 -0.82
C LEU A 266 -6.58 0.95 0.43
N SER A 267 -6.11 0.54 1.61
CA SER A 267 -6.84 0.73 2.87
C SER A 267 -6.97 2.20 3.26
N LYS A 268 -6.01 3.03 2.91
CA LYS A 268 -6.02 4.48 3.18
C LYS A 268 -7.05 5.21 2.32
N PHE A 269 -7.23 4.78 1.08
CA PHE A 269 -8.21 5.35 0.15
C PHE A 269 -9.61 4.75 0.28
N GLY A 270 -9.74 3.58 0.91
CA GLY A 270 -11.01 2.87 1.03
C GLY A 270 -11.29 1.89 -0.10
N GLY A 271 -10.23 1.43 -0.79
CA GLY A 271 -10.30 0.36 -1.78
C GLY A 271 -9.93 0.75 -3.21
N VAL A 272 -10.18 -0.15 -4.13
CA VAL A 272 -9.81 -0.05 -5.56
C VAL A 272 -10.56 1.09 -6.26
N SER A 273 -11.84 1.30 -5.95
CA SER A 273 -12.69 2.34 -6.56
C SER A 273 -12.10 3.74 -6.38
N ALA A 274 -11.73 4.07 -5.14
CA ALA A 274 -11.16 5.38 -4.82
C ALA A 274 -9.69 5.48 -5.29
N LEU A 275 -8.93 4.40 -5.14
CA LEU A 275 -7.53 4.35 -5.58
C LEU A 275 -7.41 4.53 -7.10
N ARG A 276 -8.32 3.93 -7.89
CA ARG A 276 -8.38 4.13 -9.34
C ARG A 276 -8.58 5.60 -9.71
N LYS A 277 -9.47 6.31 -9.01
CA LYS A 277 -9.68 7.75 -9.25
C LYS A 277 -8.42 8.56 -8.93
N ALA A 278 -7.73 8.22 -7.83
CA ALA A 278 -6.45 8.85 -7.47
C ALA A 278 -5.36 8.54 -8.52
N ARG A 279 -5.27 7.30 -9.00
CA ARG A 279 -4.37 6.89 -10.09
C ARG A 279 -4.60 7.74 -11.35
N ASP A 280 -5.84 7.86 -11.79
CA ASP A 280 -6.19 8.60 -13.00
C ASP A 280 -5.87 10.10 -12.84
N LEU A 281 -6.05 10.64 -11.63
CA LEU A 281 -5.64 12.00 -11.31
C LEU A 281 -4.11 12.15 -11.34
N CYS A 282 -3.34 11.22 -10.75
CA CYS A 282 -1.88 11.21 -10.83
C CYS A 282 -1.37 11.18 -12.28
N VAL A 283 -1.96 10.33 -13.12
CA VAL A 283 -1.64 10.28 -14.56
C VAL A 283 -1.88 11.62 -15.22
N SER A 284 -3.01 12.27 -14.94
CA SER A 284 -3.38 13.57 -15.50
C SER A 284 -2.45 14.70 -15.05
N LEU A 285 -1.94 14.62 -13.80
CA LEU A 285 -1.07 15.61 -13.19
C LEU A 285 0.43 15.33 -13.44
N GLY A 286 0.79 14.19 -14.02
CA GLY A 286 2.20 13.82 -14.22
C GLY A 286 2.91 13.35 -12.96
N VAL A 287 2.18 12.90 -11.92
CA VAL A 287 2.72 12.44 -10.64
C VAL A 287 3.01 10.93 -10.70
N LYS A 288 4.18 10.52 -10.25
CA LYS A 288 4.54 9.10 -10.13
C LYS A 288 3.83 8.45 -8.93
N MET A 289 3.61 7.15 -8.99
CA MET A 289 2.88 6.42 -7.96
C MET A 289 3.68 5.23 -7.43
N CYS A 290 3.76 5.10 -6.12
CA CYS A 290 3.98 3.85 -5.42
C CYS A 290 2.59 3.26 -5.13
N ILE A 291 2.29 2.06 -5.63
CA ILE A 291 0.98 1.43 -5.45
C ILE A 291 1.14 0.28 -4.49
N GLU A 292 0.52 0.40 -3.31
CA GLU A 292 0.78 -0.48 -2.19
C GLU A 292 -0.39 -0.53 -1.20
N ASP A 293 -0.16 -1.08 -0.01
CA ASP A 293 -1.00 -0.89 1.17
C ASP A 293 -0.13 -0.76 2.42
N THR A 294 -0.76 -0.61 3.57
CA THR A 294 -0.08 -0.52 4.86
C THR A 294 0.64 -1.83 5.19
N TRP A 295 -0.06 -2.95 5.04
CA TRP A 295 0.41 -4.33 5.16
C TRP A 295 -0.59 -5.26 4.47
N GLY A 296 -0.28 -6.56 4.35
CA GLY A 296 -1.23 -7.51 3.79
C GLY A 296 -0.63 -8.84 3.34
N SER A 297 -1.52 -9.77 3.03
CA SER A 297 -1.21 -11.06 2.43
C SER A 297 -1.20 -11.01 0.90
N ASP A 298 -1.34 -12.18 0.28
CA ASP A 298 -1.42 -12.33 -1.18
C ASP A 298 -2.65 -11.65 -1.79
N ILE A 299 -3.75 -11.47 -1.02
CA ILE A 299 -4.99 -10.82 -1.49
C ILE A 299 -4.74 -9.32 -1.71
N THR A 300 -4.28 -8.61 -0.68
CA THR A 300 -3.97 -7.18 -0.76
C THR A 300 -2.84 -6.91 -1.75
N THR A 301 -1.79 -7.76 -1.74
CA THR A 301 -0.70 -7.67 -2.72
C THR A 301 -1.25 -7.77 -4.14
N SER A 302 -2.07 -8.78 -4.44
CA SER A 302 -2.69 -8.93 -5.76
C SER A 302 -3.54 -7.72 -6.16
N ALA A 303 -4.36 -7.20 -5.25
CA ALA A 303 -5.18 -6.02 -5.54
C ALA A 303 -4.32 -4.81 -5.93
N ALA A 304 -3.24 -4.54 -5.18
CA ALA A 304 -2.29 -3.47 -5.51
C ALA A 304 -1.61 -3.70 -6.87
N LEU A 305 -1.20 -4.94 -7.17
CA LEU A 305 -0.58 -5.30 -8.44
C LEU A 305 -1.52 -5.09 -9.62
N HIS A 306 -2.81 -5.39 -9.48
CA HIS A 306 -3.81 -5.14 -10.53
C HIS A 306 -3.99 -3.65 -10.81
N VAL A 307 -4.00 -2.80 -9.80
CA VAL A 307 -4.00 -1.35 -10.00
C VAL A 307 -2.72 -0.92 -10.72
N GLY A 308 -1.55 -1.45 -10.32
CA GLY A 308 -0.28 -1.20 -10.99
C GLY A 308 -0.28 -1.60 -12.45
N ALA A 309 -0.71 -2.82 -12.79
CA ALA A 309 -0.77 -3.33 -14.15
C ALA A 309 -1.79 -2.59 -15.04
N SER A 310 -2.78 -1.92 -14.43
CA SER A 310 -3.73 -1.04 -15.11
C SER A 310 -3.27 0.41 -15.22
N THR A 311 -2.03 0.73 -14.82
CA THR A 311 -1.44 2.07 -14.82
C THR A 311 -0.39 2.19 -15.93
N PRO A 312 -0.36 3.30 -16.72
CA PRO A 312 0.70 3.51 -17.70
C PRO A 312 2.09 3.48 -17.04
N PRO A 313 3.05 2.69 -17.59
CA PRO A 313 4.31 2.34 -16.90
C PRO A 313 5.16 3.55 -16.46
N GLN A 314 5.13 4.65 -17.21
CA GLN A 314 5.90 5.85 -16.88
C GLN A 314 5.44 6.52 -15.58
N PHE A 315 4.23 6.21 -15.10
CA PHE A 315 3.69 6.74 -13.84
C PHE A 315 3.78 5.75 -12.68
N VAL A 316 4.10 4.47 -12.94
CA VAL A 316 4.40 3.51 -11.87
C VAL A 316 5.84 3.72 -11.44
N MET A 317 6.05 4.22 -10.22
CA MET A 317 7.36 4.30 -9.60
C MET A 317 7.79 2.91 -9.12
N ASN A 318 6.94 2.29 -8.31
CA ASN A 318 7.10 0.93 -7.80
C ASN A 318 5.78 0.41 -7.22
N VAL A 319 5.81 -0.87 -6.83
CA VAL A 319 4.78 -1.53 -6.02
C VAL A 319 5.45 -2.19 -4.82
N CYS A 320 4.65 -2.52 -3.78
CA CYS A 320 5.12 -3.29 -2.64
C CYS A 320 4.67 -4.75 -2.74
N ASP A 321 5.59 -5.68 -2.54
CA ASP A 321 5.26 -7.09 -2.34
C ASP A 321 5.02 -7.35 -0.85
N LEU A 322 3.88 -6.91 -0.35
CA LEU A 322 3.51 -7.01 1.07
C LEU A 322 3.57 -8.44 1.57
N SER A 323 3.11 -9.38 0.77
CA SER A 323 3.10 -10.78 1.15
C SER A 323 4.52 -11.35 1.31
N SER A 324 5.55 -10.76 0.72
CA SER A 324 6.94 -11.23 0.91
C SER A 324 7.50 -10.98 2.31
N TYR A 325 6.90 -10.06 3.05
CA TYR A 325 7.35 -9.70 4.40
C TYR A 325 6.76 -10.56 5.50
N VAL A 326 5.78 -11.42 5.20
CA VAL A 326 4.96 -12.12 6.19
C VAL A 326 4.76 -13.62 5.91
N ALA A 327 4.34 -14.34 6.95
CA ALA A 327 3.85 -15.71 6.90
C ALA A 327 2.56 -15.84 7.75
N PRO A 328 1.63 -16.75 7.40
CA PRO A 328 1.66 -17.68 6.29
C PRO A 328 1.38 -17.03 4.95
N LYS A 329 1.79 -17.67 3.84
CA LYS A 329 1.26 -17.38 2.52
C LYS A 329 -0.14 -17.96 2.41
N LEU A 330 -1.11 -17.19 2.00
CA LEU A 330 -2.50 -17.65 1.84
C LEU A 330 -2.69 -18.34 0.48
N ASP A 331 -1.99 -17.88 -0.56
CA ASP A 331 -1.87 -18.55 -1.84
C ASP A 331 -0.40 -18.91 -2.10
N ASN A 332 -0.11 -20.19 -2.36
CA ASN A 332 1.27 -20.64 -2.54
C ASN A 332 1.79 -20.46 -3.98
N THR A 333 0.94 -20.06 -4.91
CA THR A 333 1.25 -20.01 -6.35
C THR A 333 1.48 -18.59 -6.85
N LEU A 334 0.96 -17.60 -6.15
CA LEU A 334 0.94 -16.20 -6.58
C LEU A 334 1.32 -15.24 -5.44
N PRO A 335 1.83 -14.03 -5.76
CA PRO A 335 2.25 -13.59 -7.09
C PRO A 335 3.61 -14.17 -7.52
N VAL A 336 3.90 -14.13 -8.83
CA VAL A 336 5.20 -14.57 -9.37
C VAL A 336 6.25 -13.48 -9.19
N ARG A 337 7.37 -13.85 -8.56
CA ARG A 337 8.47 -12.94 -8.22
C ARG A 337 9.68 -13.19 -9.08
N GLU A 338 10.26 -12.12 -9.58
CA GLU A 338 11.60 -12.08 -10.17
C GLU A 338 12.41 -11.02 -9.42
N THR A 339 13.73 -11.06 -9.53
CA THR A 339 14.57 -10.09 -8.82
C THR A 339 14.24 -8.66 -9.24
N GLY A 340 13.86 -7.82 -8.28
CA GLY A 340 13.47 -6.42 -8.50
C GLY A 340 12.10 -6.22 -9.15
N TYR A 341 11.36 -7.30 -9.46
CA TYR A 341 10.05 -7.23 -10.10
C TYR A 341 9.08 -8.26 -9.54
N ILE A 342 7.80 -7.94 -9.69
CA ILE A 342 6.70 -8.83 -9.35
C ILE A 342 5.68 -8.80 -10.50
N THR A 343 5.06 -9.96 -10.80
CA THR A 343 4.10 -10.06 -11.88
C THR A 343 2.68 -10.11 -11.32
N ALA A 344 1.81 -9.21 -11.79
CA ALA A 344 0.40 -9.23 -11.46
C ALA A 344 -0.24 -10.55 -11.93
N PRO A 345 -1.14 -11.17 -11.12
CA PRO A 345 -1.83 -12.39 -11.51
C PRO A 345 -2.63 -12.22 -12.81
N THR A 346 -2.62 -13.23 -13.67
CA THR A 346 -3.34 -13.21 -14.96
C THR A 346 -4.66 -13.97 -14.91
N GLY A 347 -4.97 -14.63 -13.79
CA GLY A 347 -6.25 -15.29 -13.56
C GLY A 347 -7.42 -14.32 -13.48
N VAL A 348 -8.63 -14.85 -13.62
CA VAL A 348 -9.87 -14.07 -13.53
C VAL A 348 -10.04 -13.51 -12.12
N GLY A 349 -10.52 -12.30 -11.99
CA GLY A 349 -10.62 -11.60 -10.71
C GLY A 349 -9.27 -11.11 -10.22
N LEU A 350 -9.03 -11.23 -8.93
CA LEU A 350 -7.72 -11.02 -8.29
C LEU A 350 -6.69 -12.10 -8.69
N GLY A 351 -7.15 -13.22 -9.25
CA GLY A 351 -6.27 -14.34 -9.61
C GLY A 351 -5.69 -15.09 -8.42
N VAL A 352 -6.12 -14.80 -7.19
CA VAL A 352 -5.73 -15.51 -5.98
C VAL A 352 -6.86 -16.38 -5.45
N ALA A 353 -6.49 -17.51 -4.84
CA ALA A 353 -7.40 -18.47 -4.22
C ALA A 353 -6.85 -18.83 -2.81
N PRO A 354 -7.27 -18.12 -1.77
CA PRO A 354 -6.82 -18.39 -0.41
C PRO A 354 -7.14 -19.82 0.02
N ASP A 355 -6.15 -20.46 0.62
CA ASP A 355 -6.29 -21.79 1.22
C ASP A 355 -7.12 -21.67 2.51
N LEU A 356 -8.34 -22.22 2.49
CA LEU A 356 -9.28 -22.11 3.61
C LEU A 356 -8.74 -22.74 4.91
N ASP A 357 -7.91 -23.77 4.81
CA ASP A 357 -7.32 -24.42 5.98
C ASP A 357 -6.37 -23.47 6.74
N LYS A 358 -5.78 -22.50 6.03
CA LYS A 358 -4.91 -21.48 6.62
C LYS A 358 -5.68 -20.32 7.25
N LEU A 359 -6.93 -20.14 6.90
CA LEU A 359 -7.77 -19.06 7.45
C LEU A 359 -8.32 -19.43 8.84
N GLY A 360 -8.43 -20.73 9.14
CA GLY A 360 -9.06 -21.20 10.37
C GLY A 360 -10.58 -21.03 10.41
N ALA A 361 -11.15 -20.95 11.60
CA ALA A 361 -12.58 -20.75 11.77
C ALA A 361 -12.96 -19.28 11.44
N PRO A 362 -14.11 -19.05 10.78
CA PRO A 362 -14.63 -17.69 10.61
C PRO A 362 -14.90 -17.01 11.95
N ILE A 363 -14.62 -15.72 12.03
CA ILE A 363 -14.88 -14.89 13.22
C ILE A 363 -16.27 -14.21 13.15
N ALA A 364 -16.83 -14.05 11.96
CA ALA A 364 -18.17 -13.53 11.74
C ALA A 364 -18.77 -14.03 10.41
N SER A 365 -20.09 -14.11 10.34
CA SER A 365 -20.84 -14.40 9.12
C SER A 365 -22.13 -13.59 9.13
N ILE A 366 -22.39 -12.89 8.04
CA ILE A 366 -23.53 -12.01 7.81
C ILE A 366 -24.34 -12.59 6.64
N GLN A 367 -25.66 -12.78 6.84
CA GLN A 367 -26.58 -13.36 5.86
C GLN A 367 -27.85 -12.52 5.73
#